data_b853dd263f5c6b3181c8da91d1c9c699
#
_entry.id   b853dd263f5c6b3181c8da91d1c9c699
#
_cell.length_a   1.000
_cell.length_b   1.000
_cell.length_c   1.000
_cell.angle_alpha   90.00
_cell.angle_beta   90.00
_cell.angle_gamma   90.00
#
_symmetry.space_group_name_H-M   'P 1'
#
loop_
_entity.id
_entity.type
_entity.pdbx_description
1 polymer ?
#
loop_
_entity_poly.entity_id
_entity_poly.type
_entity_poly.pdbx_seq_one_letter_code
_entity_poly.pdbx_strand_id
1 'polypeptide(L)'
;MIIGDRLRALREHKNFSQGEIEKRTGLLRCYVSRVENGHTVPAVETLEKFARALEIPMYQLFYDGEELPKLPNLPKRKTAADIAWGSKGKDARMLAKFCRLFSRMKEDDRGLVLFMAQIMARRKAV
;
A
#
# COMPACT_ATOMS: atom_id res chain seq x y z
N MET A 1 -8.91 -23.76 -11.47
CA MET A 1 -8.66 -23.69 -10.01
C MET A 1 -9.98 -23.58 -9.26
N ILE A 2 -10.24 -24.51 -8.37
CA ILE A 2 -11.38 -24.42 -7.46
C ILE A 2 -10.88 -23.75 -6.18
N ILE A 3 -11.42 -22.60 -5.84
CA ILE A 3 -10.93 -21.82 -4.69
C ILE A 3 -11.01 -22.59 -3.37
N GLY A 4 -11.98 -23.49 -3.23
CA GLY A 4 -12.12 -24.34 -2.06
C GLY A 4 -10.94 -25.28 -1.85
N ASP A 5 -10.47 -25.94 -2.89
CA ASP A 5 -9.29 -26.82 -2.84
C ASP A 5 -8.03 -26.03 -2.44
N ARG A 6 -7.92 -24.81 -2.95
CA ARG A 6 -6.80 -23.93 -2.61
C ARG A 6 -6.80 -23.50 -1.14
N LEU A 7 -7.98 -23.11 -0.64
CA LEU A 7 -8.16 -22.75 0.79
C LEU A 7 -7.81 -23.93 1.70
N ARG A 8 -8.27 -25.14 1.33
CA ARG A 8 -7.95 -26.37 2.04
C ARG A 8 -6.46 -26.65 2.04
N ALA A 9 -5.79 -26.61 0.88
CA ALA A 9 -4.37 -26.82 0.76
C ALA A 9 -3.54 -25.83 1.62
N LEU A 10 -3.89 -24.56 1.59
CA LEU A 10 -3.24 -23.53 2.40
C LEU A 10 -3.44 -23.74 3.91
N ARG A 11 -4.65 -24.15 4.31
CA ARG A 11 -4.96 -24.48 5.70
C ARG A 11 -4.13 -25.67 6.20
N GLU A 12 -4.11 -26.75 5.40
CA GLU A 12 -3.34 -27.97 5.72
C GLU A 12 -1.84 -27.70 5.76
N HIS A 13 -1.33 -26.90 4.83
CA HIS A 13 0.07 -26.46 4.85
C HIS A 13 0.45 -25.70 6.14
N LYS A 14 -0.48 -24.94 6.69
CA LYS A 14 -0.33 -24.23 7.98
C LYS A 14 -0.63 -25.14 9.19
N ASN A 15 -1.00 -26.38 8.99
CA ASN A 15 -1.42 -27.32 10.02
C ASN A 15 -2.62 -26.84 10.87
N PHE A 16 -3.52 -26.07 10.26
CA PHE A 16 -4.73 -25.62 10.93
C PHE A 16 -5.89 -26.60 10.70
N SER A 17 -6.68 -26.86 11.75
CA SER A 17 -7.95 -27.56 11.62
C SER A 17 -9.05 -26.62 11.13
N GLN A 18 -10.16 -27.19 10.62
CA GLN A 18 -11.34 -26.38 10.27
C GLN A 18 -11.91 -25.65 11.50
N GLY A 19 -11.82 -26.26 12.69
CA GLY A 19 -12.20 -25.60 13.94
C GLY A 19 -11.30 -24.43 14.32
N GLU A 20 -10.02 -24.48 13.96
CA GLU A 20 -9.10 -23.34 14.15
C GLU A 20 -9.48 -22.17 13.24
N ILE A 21 -9.85 -22.46 11.99
CA ILE A 21 -10.35 -21.44 11.07
C ILE A 21 -11.67 -20.84 11.59
N GLU A 22 -12.59 -21.65 12.12
CA GLU A 22 -13.82 -21.17 12.76
C GLU A 22 -13.51 -20.17 13.87
N LYS A 23 -12.59 -20.49 14.78
CA LYS A 23 -12.19 -19.59 15.87
C LYS A 23 -11.59 -18.27 15.40
N ARG A 24 -10.77 -18.32 14.35
CA ARG A 24 -10.07 -17.15 13.81
C ARG A 24 -10.94 -16.26 12.94
N THR A 25 -11.91 -16.85 12.23
CA THR A 25 -12.77 -16.12 11.29
C THR A 25 -14.14 -15.76 11.82
N GLY A 26 -14.63 -16.50 12.83
CA GLY A 26 -16.00 -16.46 13.25
C GLY A 26 -17.00 -17.15 12.30
N LEU A 27 -16.49 -17.84 11.27
CA LEU A 27 -17.32 -18.61 10.33
C LEU A 27 -17.59 -19.99 10.92
N LEU A 28 -18.81 -20.47 10.78
CA LEU A 28 -19.18 -21.81 11.26
C LEU A 28 -18.34 -22.89 10.55
N ARG A 29 -17.88 -23.89 11.29
CA ARG A 29 -17.09 -25.02 10.77
C ARG A 29 -17.78 -25.72 9.58
N CYS A 30 -19.11 -25.88 9.66
CA CYS A 30 -19.89 -26.47 8.56
C CYS A 30 -19.82 -25.63 7.28
N TYR A 31 -19.80 -24.30 7.39
CA TYR A 31 -19.61 -23.39 6.26
C TYR A 31 -18.20 -23.50 5.68
N VAL A 32 -17.17 -23.53 6.54
CA VAL A 32 -15.77 -23.74 6.11
C VAL A 32 -15.65 -25.04 5.32
N SER A 33 -16.22 -26.15 5.83
CA SER A 33 -16.22 -27.43 5.14
C SER A 33 -16.92 -27.37 3.79
N ARG A 34 -18.06 -26.70 3.68
CA ARG A 34 -18.79 -26.54 2.41
C ARG A 34 -18.02 -25.74 1.37
N VAL A 35 -17.30 -24.71 1.80
CA VAL A 35 -16.44 -23.90 0.93
C VAL A 35 -15.25 -24.73 0.44
N GLU A 36 -14.57 -25.45 1.33
CA GLU A 36 -13.43 -26.30 0.97
C GLU A 36 -13.79 -27.44 0.03
N ASN A 37 -15.01 -27.97 0.13
CA ASN A 37 -15.52 -29.04 -0.75
C ASN A 37 -16.20 -28.50 -2.04
N GLY A 38 -16.16 -27.20 -2.27
CA GLY A 38 -16.71 -26.60 -3.48
C GLY A 38 -18.24 -26.50 -3.55
N HIS A 39 -18.94 -26.82 -2.45
CA HIS A 39 -20.40 -26.74 -2.39
C HIS A 39 -20.94 -25.30 -2.27
N THR A 40 -20.05 -24.38 -1.87
CA THR A 40 -20.41 -22.97 -1.71
C THR A 40 -19.24 -22.10 -2.20
N VAL A 41 -19.56 -21.12 -3.02
CA VAL A 41 -18.59 -20.13 -3.47
C VAL A 41 -18.55 -18.99 -2.43
N PRO A 42 -17.42 -18.73 -1.80
CA PRO A 42 -17.31 -17.68 -0.80
C PRO A 42 -17.31 -16.29 -1.46
N ALA A 43 -17.93 -15.31 -0.80
CA ALA A 43 -17.84 -13.91 -1.18
C ALA A 43 -16.43 -13.36 -0.90
N VAL A 44 -16.10 -12.21 -1.50
CA VAL A 44 -14.78 -11.57 -1.35
C VAL A 44 -14.45 -11.27 0.11
N GLU A 45 -15.43 -10.80 0.88
CA GLU A 45 -15.29 -10.53 2.31
C GLU A 45 -14.98 -11.79 3.12
N THR A 46 -15.52 -12.92 2.69
CA THR A 46 -15.23 -14.23 3.30
C THR A 46 -13.81 -14.68 2.98
N LEU A 47 -13.37 -14.48 1.73
CA LEU A 47 -11.98 -14.76 1.32
C LEU A 47 -10.99 -13.89 2.08
N GLU A 48 -11.33 -12.62 2.36
CA GLU A 48 -10.51 -11.75 3.21
C GLU A 48 -10.36 -12.31 4.63
N LYS A 49 -11.45 -12.81 5.23
CA LYS A 49 -11.40 -13.46 6.54
C LYS A 49 -10.50 -14.69 6.53
N PHE A 50 -10.58 -15.52 5.50
CA PHE A 50 -9.70 -16.67 5.32
C PHE A 50 -8.23 -16.25 5.19
N ALA A 51 -7.94 -15.25 4.36
CA ALA A 51 -6.58 -14.74 4.17
C ALA A 51 -5.97 -14.24 5.48
N ARG A 52 -6.73 -13.49 6.27
CA ARG A 52 -6.32 -13.02 7.60
C ARG A 52 -6.09 -14.16 8.58
N ALA A 53 -7.00 -15.15 8.59
CA ALA A 53 -6.88 -16.32 9.48
C ALA A 53 -5.65 -17.18 9.15
N LEU A 54 -5.32 -17.30 7.87
CA LEU A 54 -4.16 -18.01 7.37
C LEU A 54 -2.87 -17.17 7.41
N GLU A 55 -2.97 -15.90 7.77
CA GLU A 55 -1.82 -14.97 7.83
C GLU A 55 -1.08 -14.85 6.50
N ILE A 56 -1.84 -14.78 5.41
CA ILE A 56 -1.33 -14.65 4.04
C ILE A 56 -1.99 -13.47 3.34
N PRO A 57 -1.29 -12.83 2.38
CA PRO A 57 -1.91 -11.84 1.53
C PRO A 57 -3.01 -12.46 0.66
N MET A 58 -4.09 -11.73 0.42
CA MET A 58 -5.26 -12.23 -0.32
C MET A 58 -4.91 -12.73 -1.73
N TYR A 59 -3.93 -12.13 -2.42
CA TYR A 59 -3.53 -12.57 -3.76
C TYR A 59 -2.99 -14.00 -3.78
N GLN A 60 -2.43 -14.51 -2.68
CA GLN A 60 -1.94 -15.88 -2.58
C GLN A 60 -3.06 -16.93 -2.64
N LEU A 61 -4.29 -16.53 -2.31
CA LEU A 61 -5.45 -17.43 -2.44
C LEU A 61 -5.73 -17.79 -3.90
N PHE A 62 -5.40 -16.89 -4.83
CA PHE A 62 -5.68 -17.03 -6.26
C PHE A 62 -4.49 -17.54 -7.08
N TYR A 63 -3.37 -17.82 -6.44
CA TYR A 63 -2.16 -18.21 -7.12
C TYR A 63 -1.84 -19.69 -6.89
N ASP A 64 -1.76 -20.45 -7.98
CA ASP A 64 -1.49 -21.91 -7.95
C ASP A 64 -0.01 -22.25 -8.21
N GLY A 65 0.85 -21.29 -8.47
CA GLY A 65 2.28 -21.53 -8.75
C GLY A 65 3.08 -21.84 -7.48
N GLU A 66 4.12 -22.62 -7.62
CA GLU A 66 5.06 -22.92 -6.53
C GLU A 66 5.87 -21.70 -6.12
N GLU A 67 6.12 -20.78 -7.08
CA GLU A 67 6.79 -19.51 -6.80
C GLU A 67 5.76 -18.38 -6.71
N LEU A 68 5.87 -17.57 -5.65
CA LEU A 68 5.10 -16.35 -5.54
C LEU A 68 5.37 -15.45 -6.75
N PRO A 69 4.33 -14.90 -7.39
CA PRO A 69 4.53 -13.96 -8.49
C PRO A 69 5.40 -12.82 -7.99
N LYS A 70 6.51 -12.56 -8.68
CA LYS A 70 7.33 -11.38 -8.40
C LYS A 70 6.42 -10.16 -8.55
N LEU A 71 6.35 -9.34 -7.51
CA LEU A 71 5.63 -8.08 -7.58
C LEU A 71 6.10 -7.33 -8.83
N PRO A 72 5.20 -6.91 -9.72
CA PRO A 72 5.58 -6.14 -10.87
C PRO A 72 6.34 -4.90 -10.38
N ASN A 73 7.48 -4.61 -11.02
CA ASN A 73 8.28 -3.43 -10.70
C ASN A 73 7.54 -2.19 -11.19
N LEU A 74 6.46 -1.86 -10.49
CA LEU A 74 5.68 -0.67 -10.78
C LEU A 74 6.52 0.56 -10.47
N PRO A 75 6.62 1.51 -11.40
CA PRO A 75 7.28 2.78 -11.12
C PRO A 75 6.60 3.39 -9.89
N LYS A 76 7.40 3.78 -8.91
CA LYS A 76 6.88 4.46 -7.72
C LYS A 76 5.98 5.62 -8.15
N ARG A 77 4.76 5.65 -7.64
CA ARG A 77 3.81 6.72 -7.91
C ARG A 77 4.46 8.03 -7.48
N LYS A 78 4.63 8.94 -8.44
CA LYS A 78 5.17 10.27 -8.13
C LYS A 78 4.23 10.95 -7.13
N THR A 79 4.72 11.23 -5.96
CA THR A 79 3.97 12.02 -4.96
C THR A 79 3.98 13.49 -5.37
N ALA A 80 3.09 14.29 -4.81
CA ALA A 80 3.10 15.74 -5.03
C ALA A 80 4.46 16.35 -4.67
N ALA A 81 5.16 15.81 -3.67
CA ALA A 81 6.51 16.20 -3.28
C ALA A 81 7.56 15.90 -4.36
N ASP A 82 7.40 14.80 -5.12
CA ASP A 82 8.32 14.42 -6.21
C ASP A 82 8.13 15.31 -7.46
N ILE A 83 6.96 15.92 -7.61
CA ILE A 83 6.61 16.81 -8.73
C ILE A 83 6.93 18.26 -8.38
N ALA A 84 7.02 18.58 -7.10
CA ALA A 84 7.29 19.94 -6.63
C ALA A 84 8.66 20.42 -7.12
N TRP A 85 8.74 21.71 -7.45
CA TRP A 85 10.01 22.37 -7.77
C TRP A 85 11.01 22.18 -6.62
N GLY A 86 12.25 21.91 -6.95
CA GLY A 86 13.31 21.70 -5.96
C GLY A 86 13.44 20.25 -5.46
N SER A 87 12.70 19.29 -6.01
CA SER A 87 12.81 17.88 -5.61
C SER A 87 14.07 17.19 -6.15
N LYS A 88 14.63 17.64 -7.26
CA LYS A 88 15.77 16.97 -7.93
C LYS A 88 16.76 17.95 -8.61
N GLY A 89 18.00 17.50 -8.72
CA GLY A 89 19.01 18.15 -9.55
C GLY A 89 19.51 19.51 -9.04
N LYS A 90 19.68 20.46 -9.96
CA LYS A 90 20.14 21.83 -9.66
C LYS A 90 19.15 22.58 -8.76
N ASP A 91 17.87 22.36 -8.97
CA ASP A 91 16.80 23.01 -8.22
C ASP A 91 16.76 22.55 -6.76
N ALA A 92 17.04 21.26 -6.51
CA ALA A 92 17.16 20.74 -5.14
C ALA A 92 18.33 21.39 -4.39
N ARG A 93 19.47 21.61 -5.06
CA ARG A 93 20.62 22.29 -4.46
C ARG A 93 20.33 23.76 -4.17
N MET A 94 19.65 24.43 -5.09
CA MET A 94 19.22 25.83 -4.92
C MET A 94 18.24 25.97 -3.76
N LEU A 95 17.27 25.10 -3.67
CA LEU A 95 16.30 25.07 -2.57
C LEU A 95 16.98 24.82 -1.23
N ALA A 96 17.90 23.85 -1.16
CA ALA A 96 18.66 23.58 0.06
C ALA A 96 19.54 24.77 0.50
N LYS A 97 20.17 25.48 -0.44
CA LYS A 97 20.93 26.70 -0.16
C LYS A 97 20.01 27.81 0.34
N PHE A 98 18.88 27.99 -0.31
CA PHE A 98 17.88 28.98 0.10
C PHE A 98 17.35 28.69 1.51
N CYS A 99 16.99 27.46 1.82
CA CYS A 99 16.53 27.07 3.15
C CYS A 99 17.57 27.34 4.24
N ARG A 100 18.87 27.07 3.96
CA ARG A 100 19.96 27.38 4.88
C ARG A 100 20.09 28.87 5.15
N LEU A 101 20.01 29.70 4.11
CA LEU A 101 20.10 31.16 4.24
C LEU A 101 18.87 31.69 4.97
N PHE A 102 17.70 31.21 4.58
CA PHE A 102 16.42 31.65 5.17
C PHE A 102 16.31 31.30 6.66
N SER A 103 16.83 30.13 7.07
CA SER A 103 16.84 29.73 8.48
C SER A 103 17.71 30.63 9.38
N ARG A 104 18.74 31.27 8.81
CA ARG A 104 19.65 32.19 9.53
C ARG A 104 19.15 33.64 9.58
N MET A 105 18.11 33.96 8.82
CA MET A 105 17.54 35.32 8.78
C MET A 105 16.66 35.57 10.00
N LYS A 106 16.57 36.85 10.38
CA LYS A 106 15.57 37.31 11.35
C LYS A 106 14.16 37.24 10.75
N GLU A 107 13.16 37.26 11.60
CA GLU A 107 11.76 37.12 11.17
C GLU A 107 11.32 38.23 10.22
N ASP A 108 11.71 39.47 10.50
CA ASP A 108 11.43 40.64 9.65
C ASP A 108 12.05 40.51 8.25
N ASP A 109 13.30 40.02 8.19
CA ASP A 109 14.00 39.78 6.93
C ASP A 109 13.35 38.66 6.11
N ARG A 110 12.88 37.60 6.78
CA ARG A 110 12.13 36.53 6.14
C ARG A 110 10.84 37.04 5.51
N GLY A 111 10.11 37.90 6.20
CA GLY A 111 8.90 38.58 5.69
C GLY A 111 9.20 39.41 4.44
N LEU A 112 10.30 40.13 4.44
CA LEU A 112 10.73 40.93 3.29
C LEU A 112 11.09 40.06 2.08
N VAL A 113 11.81 38.95 2.28
CA VAL A 113 12.16 37.98 1.22
C VAL A 113 10.90 37.36 0.62
N LEU A 114 9.92 36.98 1.43
CA LEU A 114 8.65 36.42 0.95
C LEU A 114 7.86 37.45 0.15
N PHE A 115 7.83 38.71 0.60
CA PHE A 115 7.16 39.78 -0.12
C PHE A 115 7.80 40.04 -1.48
N MET A 116 9.14 40.09 -1.55
CA MET A 116 9.86 40.25 -2.82
C MET A 116 9.61 39.03 -3.76
N ALA A 117 9.62 37.83 -3.23
CA ALA A 117 9.32 36.63 -4.01
C ALA A 117 7.91 36.65 -4.60
N GLN A 118 6.91 37.12 -3.84
CA GLN A 118 5.54 37.28 -4.31
C GLN A 118 5.44 38.29 -5.46
N ILE A 119 6.12 39.44 -5.36
CA ILE A 119 6.16 40.46 -6.43
C ILE A 119 6.81 39.88 -7.69
N MET A 120 7.94 39.20 -7.56
CA MET A 120 8.64 38.58 -8.68
C MET A 120 7.81 37.49 -9.35
N ALA A 121 7.07 36.67 -8.60
CA ALA A 121 6.17 35.65 -9.12
C ALA A 121 5.02 36.24 -9.94
N ARG A 122 4.44 37.37 -9.47
CA ARG A 122 3.36 38.11 -10.19
C ARG A 122 3.82 38.67 -11.52
N ARG A 123 5.09 39.10 -11.64
CA ARG A 123 5.64 39.62 -12.91
C ARG A 123 5.68 38.61 -14.03
N LYS A 124 5.78 37.31 -13.72
CA LYS A 124 5.77 36.23 -14.71
C LYS A 124 4.37 35.80 -15.17
N ALA A 125 3.34 36.19 -14.46
CA ALA A 125 1.95 35.87 -14.77
C ALA A 125 1.28 36.80 -15.78
N VAL A 126 2.02 37.78 -16.35
CA VAL A 126 1.54 38.70 -17.38
C VAL A 126 1.99 38.27 -18.77
#